data_155541d47d6dc66fce94e22a91cb2d11
#
_entry.id   155541d47d6dc66fce94e22a91cb2d11
#
_cell.length_a   1.000
_cell.length_b   1.000
_cell.length_c   1.000
_cell.angle_alpha   90.00
_cell.angle_beta   90.00
_cell.angle_gamma   90.00
#
_symmetry.space_group_name_H-M   'P 1'
#
loop_
_entity.id
_entity.type
_entity.pdbx_description
1 polymer ?
#
loop_
_entity_poly.entity_id
_entity_poly.type
_entity_poly.pdbx_seq_one_letter_code
_entity_poly.pdbx_strand_id
1 'polypeptide(L)'
;GMMALAYSLQTTANSALSLGIQTGYFQRKPGSSYTTDDQYVDGVFNPGIASGDAVLQVRKTYPSISGGLYYKVKDGAGLEKAFIGTSVFNINTPNVSLINDEDGGLPMAFKSTVGYRVYHNMNFSVMPTARWVIQSGNNFFNVGSRFGYELNKGDKGNKRVELGLWYHTNQLGVFSLAYEQSNFT
;
A
#
# COMPACT_ATOMS: atom_id res chain seq x y z
N GLY A 1 3.30 -14.87 -5.08
CA GLY A 1 4.10 -14.03 -5.97
C GLY A 1 3.29 -12.89 -6.55
N MET A 2 3.93 -11.78 -6.87
CA MET A 2 3.29 -10.61 -7.48
C MET A 2 4.11 -10.14 -8.69
N MET A 3 3.42 -9.66 -9.71
CA MET A 3 3.98 -9.00 -10.87
C MET A 3 3.24 -7.68 -11.10
N ALA A 4 3.98 -6.61 -11.38
CA ALA A 4 3.42 -5.31 -11.67
C ALA A 4 4.04 -4.75 -12.95
N LEU A 5 3.22 -4.13 -13.77
CA LEU A 5 3.61 -3.41 -14.97
C LEU A 5 3.10 -1.98 -14.85
N ALA A 6 3.95 -1.02 -15.22
CA ALA A 6 3.56 0.37 -15.26
C ALA A 6 4.08 1.01 -16.54
N TYR A 7 3.24 1.85 -17.13
CA TYR A 7 3.57 2.67 -18.28
C TYR A 7 3.38 4.14 -17.93
N SER A 8 4.37 4.97 -18.24
CA SER A 8 4.32 6.39 -17.96
C SER A 8 4.37 7.19 -19.26
N LEU A 9 3.35 7.99 -19.47
CA LEU A 9 3.21 8.89 -20.61
C LEU A 9 3.50 10.33 -20.16
N GLN A 10 4.44 10.97 -20.80
CA GLN A 10 4.70 12.39 -20.59
C GLN A 10 3.62 13.20 -21.31
N THR A 11 2.75 13.88 -20.56
CA THR A 11 1.64 14.67 -21.09
C THR A 11 2.03 16.08 -21.45
N THR A 12 2.99 16.65 -20.73
CA THR A 12 3.65 17.93 -21.04
C THR A 12 5.11 17.87 -20.63
N ALA A 13 5.91 18.91 -20.90
CA ALA A 13 7.29 19.00 -20.46
C ALA A 13 7.46 18.77 -18.94
N ASN A 14 6.44 19.14 -18.16
CA ASN A 14 6.49 19.11 -16.69
C ASN A 14 5.46 18.17 -16.06
N SER A 15 4.72 17.38 -16.83
CA SER A 15 3.73 16.49 -16.27
C SER A 15 3.73 15.12 -16.92
N ALA A 16 3.42 14.09 -16.14
CA ALA A 16 3.33 12.72 -16.60
C ALA A 16 2.13 12.00 -15.97
N LEU A 17 1.47 11.18 -16.79
CA LEU A 17 0.43 10.25 -16.40
C LEU A 17 1.01 8.84 -16.44
N SER A 18 0.89 8.11 -15.35
CA SER A 18 1.29 6.71 -15.27
C SER A 18 0.07 5.82 -15.07
N LEU A 19 0.05 4.73 -15.82
CA LEU A 19 -0.92 3.66 -15.73
C LEU A 19 -0.22 2.44 -15.15
N GLY A 20 -0.82 1.76 -14.18
CA GLY A 20 -0.26 0.56 -13.59
C GLY A 20 -1.29 -0.55 -13.49
N ILE A 21 -0.85 -1.77 -13.75
CA ILE A 21 -1.60 -2.99 -13.46
C ILE A 21 -0.72 -3.91 -12.63
N GLN A 22 -1.33 -4.56 -11.67
CA GLN A 22 -0.67 -5.54 -10.80
C GLN A 22 -1.51 -6.79 -10.76
N THR A 23 -0.87 -7.93 -10.91
CA THR A 23 -1.47 -9.23 -10.66
C THR A 23 -0.64 -9.99 -9.64
N GLY A 24 -1.31 -10.75 -8.79
CA GLY A 24 -0.65 -11.54 -7.75
C GLY A 24 -1.35 -12.88 -7.57
N TYR A 25 -0.56 -13.83 -7.08
CA TYR A 25 -1.02 -15.16 -6.70
C TYR A 25 -0.73 -15.35 -5.22
N PHE A 26 -1.79 -15.51 -4.44
CA PHE A 26 -1.71 -15.56 -2.98
C PHE A 26 -2.24 -16.87 -2.46
N GLN A 27 -1.67 -17.32 -1.36
CA GLN A 27 -2.13 -18.51 -0.65
C GLN A 27 -2.53 -18.10 0.77
N ARG A 28 -3.72 -18.51 1.17
CA ARG A 28 -4.22 -18.43 2.54
C ARG A 28 -4.29 -19.82 3.14
N LYS A 29 -3.81 -19.95 4.34
CA LYS A 29 -3.91 -21.14 5.16
C LYS A 29 -4.21 -20.73 6.61
N PRO A 30 -4.88 -21.56 7.41
CA PRO A 30 -4.96 -21.34 8.85
C PRO A 30 -3.56 -21.32 9.47
N GLY A 31 -3.40 -20.68 10.61
CA GLY A 31 -2.18 -20.75 11.41
C GLY A 31 -1.92 -22.17 11.94
N SER A 32 -0.77 -22.39 12.50
CA SER A 32 -0.35 -23.70 13.01
C SER A 32 -0.70 -23.97 14.49
N SER A 33 -1.27 -23.00 15.19
CA SER A 33 -1.52 -23.07 16.63
C SER A 33 -2.97 -22.71 16.95
N TYR A 34 -3.88 -23.55 16.54
CA TYR A 34 -5.28 -23.49 16.96
C TYR A 34 -5.58 -24.63 17.90
N THR A 35 -6.28 -24.34 18.98
CA THR A 35 -6.95 -25.33 19.82
C THR A 35 -8.41 -25.37 19.37
N THR A 36 -8.92 -26.56 19.15
CA THR A 36 -10.30 -26.81 18.72
C THR A 36 -11.03 -27.57 19.82
N ASP A 37 -12.36 -27.49 19.85
CA ASP A 37 -13.17 -28.08 20.91
C ASP A 37 -13.00 -29.61 21.03
N ASP A 38 -12.69 -30.29 19.95
CA ASP A 38 -12.41 -31.73 19.90
C ASP A 38 -11.10 -32.15 20.62
N GLN A 39 -10.25 -31.18 20.96
CA GLN A 39 -9.03 -31.40 21.73
C GLN A 39 -9.23 -31.25 23.26
N TYR A 40 -10.47 -30.95 23.70
CA TYR A 40 -10.79 -30.89 25.11
C TYR A 40 -11.46 -32.18 25.59
N VAL A 41 -10.91 -32.77 26.65
CA VAL A 41 -11.48 -33.92 27.35
C VAL A 41 -11.84 -33.49 28.76
N ASP A 42 -13.09 -33.59 29.16
CA ASP A 42 -13.61 -33.18 30.47
C ASP A 42 -13.26 -31.69 30.80
N GLY A 43 -13.23 -30.81 29.78
CA GLY A 43 -12.87 -29.40 29.93
C GLY A 43 -11.39 -29.10 30.03
N VAL A 44 -10.52 -30.10 29.88
CA VAL A 44 -9.06 -29.94 29.92
C VAL A 44 -8.48 -30.13 28.52
N PHE A 45 -7.65 -29.19 28.09
CA PHE A 45 -6.94 -29.29 26.80
C PHE A 45 -5.93 -30.44 26.81
N ASN A 46 -6.04 -31.32 25.82
CA ASN A 46 -5.14 -32.44 25.61
C ASN A 46 -4.33 -32.26 24.32
N PRO A 47 -3.04 -31.88 24.39
CA PRO A 47 -2.20 -31.68 23.21
C PRO A 47 -1.87 -32.96 22.44
N GLY A 48 -2.15 -34.12 23.03
CA GLY A 48 -1.98 -35.44 22.37
C GLY A 48 -3.09 -35.77 21.38
N ILE A 49 -4.21 -35.04 21.40
CA ILE A 49 -5.31 -35.22 20.46
C ILE A 49 -5.09 -34.28 19.28
N ALA A 50 -4.96 -34.84 18.09
CA ALA A 50 -4.90 -34.05 16.87
C ALA A 50 -6.29 -33.46 16.59
N SER A 51 -6.36 -32.18 16.24
CA SER A 51 -7.62 -31.59 15.80
C SER A 51 -8.15 -32.28 14.54
N GLY A 52 -9.39 -32.72 14.61
CA GLY A 52 -10.16 -33.26 13.48
C GLY A 52 -10.80 -32.19 12.61
N ASP A 53 -10.61 -30.90 12.92
CA ASP A 53 -11.19 -29.80 12.17
C ASP A 53 -10.60 -29.71 10.76
N ALA A 54 -11.47 -30.01 9.77
CA ALA A 54 -11.09 -30.02 8.36
C ALA A 54 -10.57 -28.65 7.86
N VAL A 55 -10.97 -27.54 8.50
CA VAL A 55 -10.53 -26.19 8.13
C VAL A 55 -9.01 -26.01 8.33
N LEU A 56 -8.42 -26.69 9.29
CA LEU A 56 -6.97 -26.60 9.58
C LEU A 56 -6.10 -27.18 8.46
N GLN A 57 -6.65 -28.03 7.61
CA GLN A 57 -5.93 -28.69 6.51
C GLN A 57 -6.15 -27.97 5.17
N VAL A 58 -7.06 -27.02 5.10
CA VAL A 58 -7.43 -26.36 3.85
C VAL A 58 -6.38 -25.29 3.49
N ARG A 59 -5.99 -25.29 2.23
CA ARG A 59 -5.20 -24.23 1.61
C ARG A 59 -5.99 -23.63 0.46
N LYS A 60 -6.24 -22.35 0.53
CA LYS A 60 -6.91 -21.62 -0.56
C LYS A 60 -5.91 -20.77 -1.29
N THR A 61 -5.82 -20.96 -2.59
CA THR A 61 -4.98 -20.15 -3.47
C THR A 61 -5.88 -19.33 -4.38
N TYR A 62 -5.57 -18.06 -4.55
CA TYR A 62 -6.39 -17.15 -5.34
C TYR A 62 -5.54 -16.10 -6.08
N PRO A 63 -5.95 -15.71 -7.30
CA PRO A 63 -5.38 -14.58 -8.00
C PRO A 63 -5.98 -13.28 -7.48
N SER A 64 -5.20 -12.19 -7.47
CA SER A 64 -5.67 -10.83 -7.23
C SER A 64 -5.19 -9.94 -8.36
N ILE A 65 -6.11 -9.12 -8.88
CA ILE A 65 -5.85 -8.15 -9.94
C ILE A 65 -6.12 -6.76 -9.38
N SER A 66 -5.21 -5.84 -9.65
CA SER A 66 -5.29 -4.45 -9.20
C SER A 66 -4.84 -3.53 -10.31
N GLY A 67 -5.35 -2.30 -10.33
CA GLY A 67 -4.96 -1.30 -11.31
C GLY A 67 -4.94 0.09 -10.69
N GLY A 68 -4.21 1.01 -11.33
CA GLY A 68 -4.13 2.37 -10.82
C GLY A 68 -3.64 3.37 -11.85
N LEU A 69 -3.90 4.62 -11.52
CA LEU A 69 -3.51 5.82 -12.25
C LEU A 69 -2.71 6.71 -11.30
N TYR A 70 -1.67 7.33 -11.83
CA TYR A 70 -0.88 8.32 -11.09
C TYR A 70 -0.52 9.47 -12.02
N TYR A 71 -0.94 10.66 -11.66
CA TYR A 71 -0.59 11.89 -12.37
C TYR A 71 0.30 12.76 -11.50
N LYS A 72 1.42 13.20 -12.05
CA LYS A 72 2.35 14.09 -11.37
C LYS A 72 2.67 15.30 -12.20
N VAL A 73 2.89 16.41 -11.52
CA VAL A 73 3.35 17.68 -12.07
C VAL A 73 4.67 18.05 -11.40
N LYS A 74 5.64 18.46 -12.20
CA LYS A 74 6.93 18.98 -11.75
C LYS A 74 6.96 20.48 -11.92
N ASP A 75 7.82 21.14 -11.17
CA ASP A 75 8.16 22.56 -11.42
C ASP A 75 9.26 22.71 -12.48
N GLY A 76 9.65 23.97 -12.77
CA GLY A 76 10.71 24.28 -13.72
C GLY A 76 12.10 23.76 -13.32
N ALA A 77 12.29 23.36 -12.05
CA ALA A 77 13.51 22.74 -11.55
C ALA A 77 13.45 21.19 -11.61
N GLY A 78 12.38 20.62 -12.16
CA GLY A 78 12.20 19.17 -12.26
C GLY A 78 11.73 18.48 -10.98
N LEU A 79 11.47 19.23 -9.90
CA LEU A 79 11.03 18.71 -8.62
C LEU A 79 9.49 18.50 -8.62
N GLU A 80 9.02 17.43 -7.98
CA GLU A 80 7.59 17.16 -7.85
C GLU A 80 6.86 18.31 -7.14
N LYS A 81 5.91 18.94 -7.83
CA LYS A 81 5.09 20.04 -7.32
C LYS A 81 3.75 19.53 -6.78
N ALA A 82 3.13 18.61 -7.51
CA ALA A 82 1.84 18.06 -7.15
C ALA A 82 1.70 16.64 -7.70
N PHE A 83 0.88 15.83 -7.05
CA PHE A 83 0.48 14.55 -7.58
C PHE A 83 -0.92 14.17 -7.11
N ILE A 84 -1.57 13.35 -7.92
CA ILE A 84 -2.77 12.63 -7.56
C ILE A 84 -2.64 11.19 -8.06
N GLY A 85 -2.96 10.24 -7.21
CA GLY A 85 -2.96 8.83 -7.56
C GLY A 85 -4.25 8.17 -7.12
N THR A 86 -4.76 7.25 -7.92
CA THR A 86 -5.90 6.42 -7.55
C THR A 86 -5.64 4.99 -7.96
N SER A 87 -6.11 4.04 -7.15
CA SER A 87 -5.95 2.61 -7.43
C SER A 87 -7.13 1.81 -6.89
N VAL A 88 -7.42 0.73 -7.58
CA VAL A 88 -8.42 -0.25 -7.16
C VAL A 88 -7.72 -1.58 -6.99
N PHE A 89 -7.86 -2.17 -5.82
CA PHE A 89 -7.32 -3.48 -5.48
C PHE A 89 -8.42 -4.53 -5.50
N ASN A 90 -8.04 -5.78 -5.77
CA ASN A 90 -8.95 -6.93 -5.81
C ASN A 90 -10.13 -6.73 -6.76
N ILE A 91 -9.88 -6.21 -7.97
CA ILE A 91 -10.92 -5.94 -8.99
C ILE A 91 -11.73 -7.20 -9.31
N ASN A 92 -11.09 -8.35 -9.25
CA ASN A 92 -11.69 -9.66 -9.51
C ASN A 92 -12.38 -10.27 -8.27
N THR A 93 -12.46 -9.56 -7.14
CA THR A 93 -13.09 -10.00 -5.88
C THR A 93 -12.89 -11.49 -5.57
N PRO A 94 -11.62 -11.96 -5.50
CA PRO A 94 -11.35 -13.39 -5.42
C PRO A 94 -11.95 -14.01 -4.14
N ASN A 95 -12.54 -15.21 -4.27
CA ASN A 95 -13.03 -15.93 -3.10
C ASN A 95 -11.85 -16.47 -2.27
N VAL A 96 -11.77 -16.02 -1.03
CA VAL A 96 -10.71 -16.35 -0.06
C VAL A 96 -11.20 -17.21 1.11
N SER A 97 -12.47 -17.67 1.06
CA SER A 97 -13.05 -18.53 2.08
C SER A 97 -12.31 -19.87 2.16
N LEU A 98 -12.02 -20.31 3.38
CA LEU A 98 -11.43 -21.63 3.67
C LEU A 98 -12.47 -22.72 3.78
N ILE A 99 -13.76 -22.36 3.95
CA ILE A 99 -14.88 -23.28 4.13
C ILE A 99 -15.79 -23.39 2.90
N ASN A 100 -15.31 -22.95 1.72
CA ASN A 100 -16.07 -22.91 0.47
C ASN A 100 -17.38 -22.11 0.53
N ASP A 101 -17.42 -21.09 1.39
CA ASP A 101 -18.53 -20.15 1.46
C ASP A 101 -18.56 -19.28 0.19
N GLU A 102 -19.72 -19.15 -0.45
CA GLU A 102 -19.90 -18.33 -1.64
C GLU A 102 -19.70 -16.83 -1.33
N ASP A 103 -19.99 -16.42 -0.11
CA ASP A 103 -19.84 -15.03 0.35
C ASP A 103 -18.41 -14.65 0.79
N GLY A 104 -17.46 -15.58 0.68
CA GLY A 104 -16.06 -15.38 1.07
C GLY A 104 -15.23 -14.52 0.11
N GLY A 105 -15.84 -13.67 -0.70
CA GLY A 105 -15.15 -12.77 -1.63
C GLY A 105 -14.33 -11.70 -0.93
N LEU A 106 -13.06 -11.54 -1.33
CA LEU A 106 -12.23 -10.43 -0.87
C LEU A 106 -12.73 -9.13 -1.54
N PRO A 107 -13.26 -8.17 -0.78
CA PRO A 107 -13.88 -6.99 -1.35
C PRO A 107 -12.86 -6.10 -2.05
N MET A 108 -13.34 -5.40 -3.08
CA MET A 108 -12.54 -4.35 -3.72
C MET A 108 -12.15 -3.26 -2.70
N ALA A 109 -10.92 -2.77 -2.82
CA ALA A 109 -10.46 -1.63 -2.07
C ALA A 109 -10.09 -0.50 -3.04
N PHE A 110 -10.67 0.68 -2.83
CA PHE A 110 -10.33 1.90 -3.54
C PHE A 110 -9.38 2.73 -2.69
N LYS A 111 -8.32 3.24 -3.31
CA LYS A 111 -7.34 4.08 -2.64
C LYS A 111 -7.04 5.30 -3.50
N SER A 112 -7.17 6.49 -2.92
CA SER A 112 -6.76 7.75 -3.53
C SER A 112 -5.70 8.44 -2.68
N THR A 113 -4.75 9.09 -3.33
CA THR A 113 -3.67 9.83 -2.65
C THR A 113 -3.43 11.13 -3.41
N VAL A 114 -3.28 12.22 -2.69
CA VAL A 114 -2.98 13.54 -3.25
C VAL A 114 -1.88 14.20 -2.44
N GLY A 115 -1.04 14.96 -3.12
CA GLY A 115 -0.03 15.81 -2.47
C GLY A 115 0.23 17.06 -3.27
N TYR A 116 0.52 18.13 -2.57
CA TYR A 116 0.87 19.41 -3.18
C TYR A 116 1.96 20.11 -2.37
N ARG A 117 3.06 20.52 -3.03
CA ARG A 117 4.16 21.21 -2.38
C ARG A 117 3.78 22.67 -2.12
N VAL A 118 3.55 23.00 -0.85
CA VAL A 118 3.11 24.33 -0.41
C VAL A 118 4.29 25.27 -0.16
N TYR A 119 5.47 24.71 0.13
CA TYR A 119 6.67 25.47 0.39
C TYR A 119 7.89 24.81 -0.24
N HIS A 120 8.73 25.63 -0.85
CA HIS A 120 10.03 25.22 -1.35
C HIS A 120 10.99 26.41 -1.28
N ASN A 121 12.12 26.22 -0.67
CA ASN A 121 13.27 27.11 -0.65
C ASN A 121 14.48 26.31 -1.15
N MET A 122 15.64 26.95 -1.29
CA MET A 122 16.86 26.35 -1.86
C MET A 122 17.12 24.91 -1.43
N ASN A 123 16.90 24.58 -0.17
CA ASN A 123 17.22 23.26 0.38
C ASN A 123 16.05 22.58 1.10
N PHE A 124 14.94 23.30 1.39
CA PHE A 124 13.87 22.78 2.20
C PHE A 124 12.53 22.81 1.47
N SER A 125 11.75 21.76 1.58
CA SER A 125 10.43 21.65 0.98
C SER A 125 9.42 21.05 1.95
N VAL A 126 8.17 21.50 1.86
CA VAL A 126 7.02 20.99 2.62
C VAL A 126 5.95 20.57 1.64
N MET A 127 5.50 19.32 1.75
CA MET A 127 4.46 18.76 0.90
C MET A 127 3.40 18.06 1.76
N PRO A 128 2.31 18.75 2.12
CA PRO A 128 1.15 18.09 2.68
C PRO A 128 0.60 17.03 1.73
N THR A 129 0.16 15.92 2.31
CA THR A 129 -0.40 14.76 1.60
C THR A 129 -1.63 14.27 2.31
N ALA A 130 -2.59 13.78 1.53
CA ALA A 130 -3.77 13.10 2.04
C ALA A 130 -3.96 11.79 1.30
N ARG A 131 -4.41 10.77 2.02
CA ARG A 131 -4.78 9.46 1.47
C ARG A 131 -6.14 9.07 1.98
N TRP A 132 -6.94 8.57 1.09
CA TRP A 132 -8.25 8.03 1.38
C TRP A 132 -8.34 6.58 0.89
N VAL A 133 -8.83 5.70 1.74
CA VAL A 133 -9.02 4.28 1.44
C VAL A 133 -10.46 3.90 1.80
N ILE A 134 -11.14 3.25 0.87
CA ILE A 134 -12.47 2.68 1.05
C ILE A 134 -12.37 1.18 0.83
N GLN A 135 -12.83 0.40 1.79
CA GLN A 135 -12.95 -1.05 1.67
C GLN A 135 -14.09 -1.58 2.52
N SER A 136 -14.98 -2.36 1.94
CA SER A 136 -16.14 -2.98 2.67
C SER A 136 -16.94 -1.97 3.49
N GLY A 137 -17.22 -0.79 2.96
CA GLY A 137 -17.95 0.25 3.70
C GLY A 137 -17.13 1.01 4.74
N ASN A 138 -15.92 0.56 5.05
CA ASN A 138 -15.02 1.28 5.94
C ASN A 138 -14.24 2.35 5.18
N ASN A 139 -14.10 3.51 5.82
CA ASN A 139 -13.37 4.66 5.30
C ASN A 139 -12.18 4.98 6.21
N PHE A 140 -11.00 5.07 5.61
CA PHE A 140 -9.78 5.44 6.31
C PHE A 140 -9.16 6.67 5.67
N PHE A 141 -8.89 7.68 6.48
CA PHE A 141 -8.14 8.85 6.08
C PHE A 141 -6.78 8.86 6.75
N ASN A 142 -5.78 9.27 5.96
CA ASN A 142 -4.44 9.50 6.43
C ASN A 142 -4.01 10.87 5.90
N VAL A 143 -3.72 11.79 6.79
CA VAL A 143 -3.28 13.14 6.45
C VAL A 143 -1.95 13.43 7.11
N GLY A 144 -1.08 14.14 6.40
CA GLY A 144 0.24 14.43 6.92
C GLY A 144 1.06 15.31 6.02
N SER A 145 2.34 15.38 6.29
CA SER A 145 3.27 16.16 5.48
C SER A 145 4.60 15.44 5.31
N ARG A 146 5.20 15.63 4.15
CA ARG A 146 6.59 15.29 3.86
C ARG A 146 7.44 16.56 3.93
N PHE A 147 8.53 16.46 4.66
CA PHE A 147 9.53 17.51 4.83
C PHE A 147 10.82 17.05 4.17
N GLY A 148 11.18 17.66 3.07
CA GLY A 148 12.39 17.29 2.32
C GLY A 148 13.51 18.30 2.56
N TYR A 149 14.72 17.80 2.79
CA TYR A 149 15.92 18.63 2.87
C TYR A 149 16.97 18.13 1.87
N GLU A 150 17.40 19.01 0.98
CA GLU A 150 18.45 18.73 -0.01
C GLU A 150 19.82 19.02 0.58
N LEU A 151 20.62 17.96 0.75
CA LEU A 151 21.94 18.03 1.39
C LEU A 151 23.03 18.56 0.45
N ASN A 152 22.90 18.32 -0.86
CA ASN A 152 23.91 18.76 -1.83
C ASN A 152 23.29 18.91 -3.23
N LYS A 153 23.56 20.03 -3.89
CA LYS A 153 23.28 20.29 -5.31
C LYS A 153 24.63 20.38 -6.02
N GLY A 154 25.21 19.27 -6.42
CA GLY A 154 26.50 19.26 -7.07
C GLY A 154 26.62 18.20 -8.16
N ASP A 155 27.71 18.26 -8.96
CA ASP A 155 28.00 17.39 -10.10
C ASP A 155 28.00 15.86 -9.78
N LYS A 156 27.94 15.48 -8.52
CA LYS A 156 27.93 14.08 -8.05
C LYS A 156 26.56 13.56 -7.65
N GLY A 157 25.48 14.19 -8.12
CA GLY A 157 24.11 13.78 -7.83
C GLY A 157 23.48 14.53 -6.64
N ASN A 158 22.15 14.65 -6.67
CA ASN A 158 21.39 15.28 -5.61
C ASN A 158 21.16 14.28 -4.46
N LYS A 159 21.48 14.68 -3.25
CA LYS A 159 21.19 13.92 -2.03
C LYS A 159 20.07 14.60 -1.28
N ARG A 160 19.04 13.87 -0.93
CA ARG A 160 17.86 14.37 -0.23
C ARG A 160 17.52 13.47 0.96
N VAL A 161 17.22 14.11 2.08
CA VAL A 161 16.59 13.45 3.23
C VAL A 161 15.14 13.88 3.28
N GLU A 162 14.24 12.95 3.46
CA GLU A 162 12.81 13.22 3.58
C GLU A 162 12.29 12.63 4.90
N LEU A 163 11.63 13.49 5.67
CA LEU A 163 10.91 13.13 6.88
C LEU A 163 9.42 13.20 6.60
N GLY A 164 8.68 12.17 6.95
CA GLY A 164 7.23 12.15 6.83
C GLY A 164 6.55 11.96 8.17
N LEU A 165 5.51 12.74 8.39
CA LEU A 165 4.66 12.67 9.57
C LEU A 165 3.21 12.57 9.12
N TRP A 166 2.49 11.51 9.54
CA TRP A 166 1.08 11.33 9.20
C TRP A 166 0.26 10.95 10.42
N TYR A 167 -0.98 11.38 10.40
CA TYR A 167 -2.02 10.97 11.32
C TYR A 167 -3.06 10.13 10.57
N HIS A 168 -3.40 8.99 11.14
CA HIS A 168 -4.40 8.08 10.63
C HIS A 168 -5.68 8.19 11.47
N THR A 169 -6.86 8.13 10.83
CA THR A 169 -8.15 8.25 11.53
C THR A 169 -8.38 7.26 12.67
N ASN A 170 -7.64 6.14 12.68
CA ASN A 170 -7.66 5.17 13.78
C ASN A 170 -6.74 5.56 14.96
N GLN A 171 -6.41 6.83 15.12
CA GLN A 171 -5.57 7.38 16.20
C GLN A 171 -4.12 6.89 16.19
N LEU A 172 -3.60 6.54 15.02
CA LEU A 172 -2.20 6.15 14.85
C LEU A 172 -1.39 7.28 14.21
N GLY A 173 -0.28 7.63 14.85
CA GLY A 173 0.76 8.44 14.25
C GLY A 173 1.72 7.56 13.45
N VAL A 174 2.08 7.98 12.24
CA VAL A 174 3.07 7.30 11.40
C VAL A 174 4.21 8.25 11.12
N PHE A 175 5.41 7.78 11.36
CA PHE A 175 6.66 8.47 11.09
C PHE A 175 7.44 7.72 10.01
N SER A 176 8.04 8.43 9.07
CA SER A 176 8.97 7.83 8.10
C SER A 176 10.21 8.70 7.92
N LEU A 177 11.31 8.05 7.64
CA LEU A 177 12.57 8.67 7.23
C LEU A 177 13.02 8.00 5.94
N ALA A 178 13.33 8.82 4.93
CA ALA A 178 13.86 8.34 3.67
C ALA A 178 15.12 9.12 3.28
N TYR A 179 16.05 8.44 2.65
CA TYR A 179 17.22 9.03 2.04
C TYR A 179 17.22 8.68 0.55
N GLU A 180 17.29 9.68 -0.28
CA GLU A 180 17.35 9.56 -1.73
C GLU A 180 18.70 10.07 -2.23
N GLN A 181 19.34 9.28 -3.07
CA GLN A 181 20.53 9.66 -3.78
C GLN A 181 20.32 9.43 -5.27
N SER A 182 20.31 10.50 -6.05
CA SER A 182 20.27 10.43 -7.52
C SER A 182 21.69 10.47 -8.05
N ASN A 183 22.15 9.37 -8.65
CA ASN A 183 23.41 9.34 -9.39
C ASN A 183 23.10 9.70 -10.84
N PHE A 184 23.60 10.84 -11.29
CA PHE A 184 23.67 11.13 -12.74
C PHE A 184 24.85 10.33 -13.33
N THR A 185 24.55 9.45 -14.23
CA THR A 185 25.50 8.88 -15.18
C THR A 185 25.45 9.66 -16.46
#